data_dd05923a0942cda397ecca0e8e9c580a
#
_entry.id   dd05923a0942cda397ecca0e8e9c580a
#
_cell.length_a   1.000
_cell.length_b   1.000
_cell.length_c   1.000
_cell.angle_alpha   90.00
_cell.angle_beta   90.00
_cell.angle_gamma   90.00
#
_symmetry.space_group_name_H-M   'P 1'
#
loop_
_entity.id
_entity.type
_entity.pdbx_description
1 polymer ?
#
loop_
_entity_poly.entity_id
_entity_poly.type
_entity_poly.pdbx_seq_one_letter_code
_entity_poly.pdbx_strand_id
1 'polypeptide(L)'
;MTAEQTKQQNKEIVRRAIAAISRGDLEGFMADADDDVTLSVMGAVFPPIQGKQKVLKGLRNALGAKLEDGGAIVMTIENLLADGDYVAEQSRGVARTKTGKDYNNTYCRVWRITNGKIQAMQEYLDTELVRSCLIE
;
A
#
# COMPACT_ATOMS: atom_id res chain seq x y z
N MET A 1 3.88 -4.80 -26.32
CA MET A 1 2.72 -4.21 -25.59
C MET A 1 2.65 -2.73 -25.92
N THR A 2 1.46 -2.23 -26.20
CA THR A 2 1.26 -0.80 -26.45
C THR A 2 1.35 0.00 -25.13
N ALA A 3 1.50 1.32 -25.25
CA ALA A 3 1.46 2.20 -24.06
C ALA A 3 0.12 2.07 -23.31
N GLU A 4 -0.98 1.97 -24.03
CA GLU A 4 -2.31 1.80 -23.41
C GLU A 4 -2.45 0.45 -22.71
N GLN A 5 -1.94 -0.62 -23.31
CA GLN A 5 -1.95 -1.94 -22.69
C GLN A 5 -1.11 -1.96 -21.41
N THR A 6 0.04 -1.28 -21.41
CA THR A 6 0.90 -1.14 -20.23
C THR A 6 0.16 -0.41 -19.11
N LYS A 7 -0.53 0.69 -19.42
CA LYS A 7 -1.33 1.42 -18.43
C LYS A 7 -2.39 0.53 -17.79
N GLN A 8 -3.13 -0.24 -18.60
CA GLN A 8 -4.18 -1.11 -18.08
C GLN A 8 -3.61 -2.25 -17.25
N GLN A 9 -2.51 -2.85 -17.67
CA GLN A 9 -1.83 -3.89 -16.89
C GLN A 9 -1.37 -3.35 -15.53
N ASN A 10 -0.75 -2.17 -15.52
CA ASN A 10 -0.24 -1.58 -14.30
C ASN A 10 -1.38 -1.21 -13.33
N LYS A 11 -2.49 -0.67 -13.85
CA LYS A 11 -3.68 -0.43 -13.02
C LYS A 11 -4.22 -1.72 -12.41
N GLU A 12 -4.23 -2.81 -13.17
CA GLU A 12 -4.72 -4.10 -12.68
C GLU A 12 -3.83 -4.66 -11.57
N ILE A 13 -2.51 -4.48 -11.67
CA ILE A 13 -1.58 -4.86 -10.61
C ILE A 13 -1.91 -4.10 -9.32
N VAL A 14 -2.17 -2.81 -9.41
CA VAL A 14 -2.56 -2.00 -8.25
C VAL A 14 -3.89 -2.47 -7.68
N ARG A 15 -4.89 -2.74 -8.51
CA ARG A 15 -6.19 -3.25 -8.04
C ARG A 15 -6.05 -4.56 -7.27
N ARG A 16 -5.21 -5.48 -7.75
CA ARG A 16 -4.97 -6.76 -7.06
C ARG A 16 -4.31 -6.53 -5.69
N ALA A 17 -3.34 -5.64 -5.62
CA ALA A 17 -2.69 -5.30 -4.37
C ALA A 17 -3.69 -4.71 -3.36
N ILE A 18 -4.52 -3.78 -3.81
CA ILE A 18 -5.51 -3.13 -2.95
C ILE A 18 -6.60 -4.13 -2.52
N ALA A 19 -7.01 -5.04 -3.39
CA ALA A 19 -7.93 -6.11 -3.01
C ALA A 19 -7.33 -7.01 -1.93
N ALA A 20 -6.04 -7.31 -2.02
CA ALA A 20 -5.35 -8.14 -1.03
C ALA A 20 -5.31 -7.46 0.35
N ILE A 21 -4.93 -6.18 0.43
CA ILE A 21 -4.88 -5.48 1.72
C ILE A 21 -6.27 -5.36 2.33
N SER A 22 -7.31 -5.24 1.51
CA SER A 22 -8.69 -5.15 1.98
C SER A 22 -9.18 -6.41 2.69
N ARG A 23 -8.59 -7.56 2.40
CA ARG A 23 -8.92 -8.84 3.07
C ARG A 23 -7.86 -9.28 4.09
N GLY A 24 -6.89 -8.41 4.40
CA GLY A 24 -5.84 -8.72 5.37
C GLY A 24 -4.73 -9.64 4.83
N ASP A 25 -4.64 -9.78 3.52
CA ASP A 25 -3.59 -10.59 2.87
C ASP A 25 -2.39 -9.70 2.57
N LEU A 26 -1.50 -9.57 3.56
CA LEU A 26 -0.32 -8.71 3.44
C LEU A 26 0.67 -9.26 2.41
N GLU A 27 0.81 -10.59 2.30
CA GLU A 27 1.65 -11.20 1.28
C GLU A 27 1.09 -10.93 -0.11
N GLY A 28 -0.23 -11.03 -0.29
CA GLY A 28 -0.91 -10.70 -1.54
C GLY A 28 -0.73 -9.23 -1.93
N PHE A 29 -0.67 -8.34 -0.96
CA PHE A 29 -0.42 -6.92 -1.20
C PHE A 29 0.93 -6.70 -1.90
N MET A 30 1.93 -7.51 -1.57
CA MET A 30 3.28 -7.45 -2.16
C MET A 30 3.55 -8.60 -3.15
N ALA A 31 2.53 -9.32 -3.61
CA ALA A 31 2.74 -10.48 -4.48
C ALA A 31 3.46 -10.14 -5.79
N ASP A 32 3.13 -8.98 -6.38
CA ASP A 32 3.74 -8.52 -7.63
C ASP A 32 4.97 -7.64 -7.41
N ALA A 33 5.47 -7.54 -6.18
CA ALA A 33 6.63 -6.72 -5.88
C ALA A 33 7.93 -7.41 -6.32
N ASP A 34 8.84 -6.59 -6.83
CA ASP A 34 10.23 -7.01 -7.08
C ASP A 34 10.91 -7.29 -5.73
N ASP A 35 11.92 -8.18 -5.74
CA ASP A 35 12.67 -8.50 -4.52
C ASP A 35 13.36 -7.27 -3.92
N ASP A 36 13.70 -6.29 -4.75
CA ASP A 36 14.36 -5.04 -4.34
C ASP A 36 13.38 -3.87 -4.16
N VAL A 37 12.09 -4.14 -4.06
CA VAL A 37 11.06 -3.10 -3.92
C VAL A 37 11.37 -2.15 -2.76
N THR A 38 11.06 -0.86 -2.96
CA THR A 38 11.12 0.13 -1.90
C THR A 38 9.72 0.59 -1.51
N LEU A 39 9.50 0.72 -0.21
CA LEU A 39 8.28 1.29 0.35
C LEU A 39 8.65 2.52 1.15
N SER A 40 8.02 3.65 0.83
CA SER A 40 8.21 4.90 1.56
C SER A 40 6.86 5.44 2.01
N VAL A 41 6.72 5.66 3.32
CA VAL A 41 5.62 6.46 3.86
C VAL A 41 6.17 7.88 3.96
N MET A 42 5.60 8.80 3.20
CA MET A 42 6.13 10.16 3.11
C MET A 42 5.93 10.90 4.42
N GLY A 43 6.98 11.59 4.86
CA GLY A 43 7.06 12.25 6.15
C GLY A 43 8.10 11.61 7.05
N ALA A 44 8.03 11.88 8.35
CA ALA A 44 9.09 11.52 9.29
C ALA A 44 8.74 10.33 10.20
N VAL A 45 7.57 9.69 10.00
CA VAL A 45 7.10 8.64 10.92
C VAL A 45 7.88 7.34 10.74
N PHE A 46 8.14 6.94 9.49
CA PHE A 46 8.89 5.74 9.17
C PHE A 46 10.03 6.05 8.21
N PRO A 47 11.20 5.40 8.36
CA PRO A 47 12.23 5.45 7.33
C PRO A 47 11.80 4.61 6.11
N PRO A 48 12.32 4.91 4.91
CA PRO A 48 12.10 4.05 3.75
C PRO A 48 12.60 2.64 4.01
N ILE A 49 11.89 1.66 3.45
CA ILE A 49 12.26 0.25 3.59
C ILE A 49 12.57 -0.30 2.20
N GLN A 50 13.71 -0.98 2.05
CA GLN A 50 14.11 -1.64 0.82
C GLN A 50 14.19 -3.13 1.00
N GLY A 51 13.63 -3.87 0.05
CA GLY A 51 13.61 -5.32 0.02
C GLY A 51 12.25 -5.89 0.41
N LYS A 52 11.75 -6.81 -0.42
CA LYS A 52 10.42 -7.38 -0.27
C LYS A 52 10.18 -8.00 1.12
N GLN A 53 11.16 -8.77 1.61
CA GLN A 53 11.01 -9.43 2.91
C GLN A 53 11.00 -8.42 4.06
N LYS A 54 11.80 -7.36 3.97
CA LYS A 54 11.81 -6.29 4.97
C LYS A 54 10.50 -5.50 4.94
N VAL A 55 9.96 -5.24 3.75
CA VAL A 55 8.66 -4.58 3.60
C VAL A 55 7.56 -5.41 4.24
N LEU A 56 7.53 -6.72 3.96
CA LEU A 56 6.54 -7.62 4.56
C LEU A 56 6.64 -7.64 6.08
N LYS A 57 7.86 -7.69 6.61
CA LYS A 57 8.07 -7.62 8.07
C LYS A 57 7.53 -6.31 8.64
N GLY A 58 7.81 -5.20 7.99
CA GLY A 58 7.30 -3.88 8.40
C GLY A 58 5.78 -3.82 8.38
N LEU A 59 5.15 -4.35 7.34
CA LEU A 59 3.69 -4.40 7.24
C LEU A 59 3.07 -5.26 8.34
N ARG A 60 3.66 -6.43 8.62
CA ARG A 60 3.19 -7.28 9.72
C ARG A 60 3.29 -6.59 11.07
N ASN A 61 4.39 -5.88 11.31
CA ASN A 61 4.60 -5.18 12.57
C ASN A 61 3.69 -3.95 12.72
N ALA A 62 3.47 -3.20 11.64
CA ALA A 62 2.65 -2.00 11.68
C ALA A 62 1.15 -2.33 11.58
N LEU A 63 0.76 -3.14 10.61
CA LEU A 63 -0.65 -3.41 10.33
C LEU A 63 -1.12 -4.70 11.01
N GLY A 64 -0.43 -5.80 10.77
CA GLY A 64 -0.84 -7.10 11.29
C GLY A 64 -0.90 -7.15 12.82
N ALA A 65 0.06 -6.52 13.48
CA ALA A 65 0.12 -6.49 14.94
C ALA A 65 -0.85 -5.51 15.59
N LYS A 66 -1.22 -4.44 14.90
CA LYS A 66 -1.98 -3.32 15.47
C LYS A 66 -3.45 -3.29 15.08
N LEU A 67 -3.79 -3.76 13.88
CA LEU A 67 -5.16 -3.69 13.37
C LEU A 67 -5.88 -5.03 13.56
N GLU A 68 -7.21 -4.96 13.67
CA GLU A 68 -8.07 -6.13 13.66
C GLU A 68 -7.99 -6.85 12.30
N ASP A 69 -8.49 -8.06 12.23
CA ASP A 69 -8.64 -8.83 10.99
C ASP A 69 -7.31 -9.02 10.22
N GLY A 70 -6.21 -9.29 10.95
CA GLY A 70 -4.91 -9.60 10.35
C GLY A 70 -4.22 -8.42 9.70
N GLY A 71 -4.64 -7.21 10.00
CA GLY A 71 -4.09 -5.99 9.40
C GLY A 71 -4.89 -5.49 8.21
N ALA A 72 -6.12 -5.98 8.03
CA ALA A 72 -6.98 -5.57 6.93
C ALA A 72 -7.32 -4.08 7.00
N ILE A 73 -7.20 -3.42 5.85
CA ILE A 73 -7.73 -2.08 5.63
C ILE A 73 -8.68 -2.18 4.46
N VAL A 74 -9.98 -2.05 4.70
CA VAL A 74 -10.97 -2.17 3.63
C VAL A 74 -10.93 -0.90 2.79
N MET A 75 -10.47 -1.03 1.55
CA MET A 75 -10.15 0.08 0.67
C MET A 75 -11.25 0.35 -0.34
N THR A 76 -11.47 1.63 -0.62
CA THR A 76 -12.27 2.09 -1.75
C THR A 76 -11.37 2.95 -2.64
N ILE A 77 -11.13 2.48 -3.86
CA ILE A 77 -10.35 3.23 -4.85
C ILE A 77 -11.26 4.29 -5.48
N GLU A 78 -10.85 5.54 -5.37
CA GLU A 78 -11.59 6.67 -5.95
C GLU A 78 -11.08 7.02 -7.35
N ASN A 79 -9.75 6.99 -7.55
CA ASN A 79 -9.12 7.26 -8.83
C ASN A 79 -7.86 6.43 -9.03
N LEU A 80 -7.67 5.95 -10.27
CA LEU A 80 -6.40 5.38 -10.73
C LEU A 80 -5.98 6.13 -11.98
N LEU A 81 -4.79 6.72 -11.92
CA LEU A 81 -4.19 7.46 -13.03
C LEU A 81 -2.89 6.77 -13.40
N ALA A 82 -2.71 6.41 -14.67
CA ALA A 82 -1.50 5.72 -15.10
C ALA A 82 -0.82 6.46 -16.23
N ASP A 83 0.52 6.52 -16.17
CA ASP A 83 1.34 7.07 -17.23
C ASP A 83 2.71 6.40 -17.19
N GLY A 84 3.13 5.80 -18.32
CA GLY A 84 4.39 5.05 -18.37
C GLY A 84 4.42 3.95 -17.31
N ASP A 85 5.47 3.96 -16.50
CA ASP A 85 5.67 2.99 -15.42
C ASP A 85 4.95 3.37 -14.11
N TYR A 86 4.21 4.48 -14.08
CA TYR A 86 3.62 4.99 -12.85
C TYR A 86 2.12 4.84 -12.81
N VAL A 87 1.62 4.53 -11.61
CA VAL A 87 0.18 4.60 -11.29
C VAL A 87 0.05 5.45 -10.03
N ALA A 88 -0.85 6.43 -10.08
CA ALA A 88 -1.27 7.17 -8.89
C ALA A 88 -2.63 6.63 -8.47
N GLU A 89 -2.74 6.24 -7.21
CA GLU A 89 -3.97 5.69 -6.64
C GLU A 89 -4.47 6.62 -5.55
N GLN A 90 -5.66 7.15 -5.71
CA GLN A 90 -6.35 7.88 -4.67
C GLN A 90 -7.44 7.01 -4.09
N SER A 91 -7.37 6.75 -2.79
CA SER A 91 -8.27 5.80 -2.13
C SER A 91 -8.51 6.18 -0.67
N ARG A 92 -9.52 5.55 -0.09
CA ARG A 92 -9.85 5.66 1.34
C ARG A 92 -9.89 4.28 1.94
N GLY A 93 -9.45 4.17 3.18
CA GLY A 93 -9.46 2.92 3.90
C GLY A 93 -10.28 3.00 5.18
N VAL A 94 -10.83 1.87 5.59
CA VAL A 94 -11.51 1.70 6.87
C VAL A 94 -10.86 0.54 7.60
N ALA A 95 -10.41 0.80 8.81
CA ALA A 95 -9.81 -0.21 9.67
C ALA A 95 -10.04 0.16 11.13
N ARG A 96 -9.79 -0.80 12.02
CA ARG A 96 -9.91 -0.58 13.44
C ARG A 96 -8.72 -1.20 14.16
N THR A 97 -8.15 -0.47 15.10
CA THR A 97 -7.06 -1.01 15.91
C THR A 97 -7.60 -2.02 16.91
N LYS A 98 -6.73 -2.92 17.36
CA LYS A 98 -7.07 -3.91 18.41
C LYS A 98 -7.45 -3.24 19.73
N THR A 99 -7.07 -1.98 19.93
CA THR A 99 -7.42 -1.19 21.12
C THR A 99 -8.70 -0.37 20.94
N GLY A 100 -9.35 -0.47 19.77
CA GLY A 100 -10.66 0.13 19.54
C GLY A 100 -10.64 1.52 18.90
N LYS A 101 -9.53 1.96 18.31
CA LYS A 101 -9.46 3.23 17.59
C LYS A 101 -9.81 3.00 16.11
N ASP A 102 -10.50 3.96 15.51
CA ASP A 102 -10.73 3.95 14.07
C ASP A 102 -9.47 4.40 13.33
N TYR A 103 -9.02 3.58 12.39
CA TYR A 103 -7.92 3.92 11.49
C TYR A 103 -8.46 4.10 10.07
N ASN A 104 -9.22 5.15 9.87
CA ASN A 104 -9.87 5.48 8.60
C ASN A 104 -9.03 6.54 7.88
N ASN A 105 -8.00 6.09 7.17
CA ASN A 105 -7.05 6.99 6.52
C ASN A 105 -7.41 7.22 5.06
N THR A 106 -6.91 8.33 4.53
CA THR A 106 -6.98 8.64 3.10
C THR A 106 -5.58 8.47 2.52
N TYR A 107 -5.52 8.03 1.27
CA TYR A 107 -4.26 7.63 0.65
C TYR A 107 -4.12 8.24 -0.73
N CYS A 108 -2.92 8.70 -1.03
CA CYS A 108 -2.44 8.81 -2.40
C CYS A 108 -1.15 8.00 -2.47
N ARG A 109 -1.18 6.88 -3.21
CA ARG A 109 0.02 6.08 -3.42
C ARG A 109 0.50 6.28 -4.85
N VAL A 110 1.81 6.44 -4.98
CA VAL A 110 2.45 6.48 -6.28
C VAL A 110 3.24 5.17 -6.43
N TRP A 111 2.81 4.36 -7.38
CA TRP A 111 3.38 3.05 -7.66
C TRP A 111 4.26 3.15 -8.90
N ARG A 112 5.49 2.63 -8.84
CA ARG A 112 6.33 2.47 -10.02
C ARG A 112 6.38 0.98 -10.36
N ILE A 113 5.92 0.65 -11.55
CA ILE A 113 5.75 -0.74 -12.00
C ILE A 113 6.45 -0.89 -13.35
N THR A 114 7.43 -1.79 -13.42
CA THR A 114 8.21 -2.05 -14.62
C THR A 114 8.16 -3.54 -14.93
N ASN A 115 7.81 -3.89 -16.17
CA ASN A 115 7.73 -5.29 -16.61
C ASN A 115 6.88 -6.17 -15.67
N GLY A 116 5.75 -5.65 -15.22
CA GLY A 116 4.82 -6.39 -14.37
C GLY A 116 5.23 -6.53 -12.92
N LYS A 117 6.29 -5.84 -12.49
CA LYS A 117 6.78 -5.90 -11.10
C LYS A 117 6.77 -4.52 -10.47
N ILE A 118 6.26 -4.46 -9.24
CA ILE A 118 6.26 -3.22 -8.44
C ILE A 118 7.69 -2.97 -7.97
N GLN A 119 8.26 -1.84 -8.39
CA GLN A 119 9.63 -1.44 -8.03
C GLN A 119 9.65 -0.53 -6.81
N ALA A 120 8.63 0.31 -6.68
CA ALA A 120 8.55 1.26 -5.58
C ALA A 120 7.10 1.64 -5.31
N MET A 121 6.81 1.95 -4.07
CA MET A 121 5.53 2.52 -3.66
C MET A 121 5.80 3.65 -2.68
N GLN A 122 5.27 4.84 -2.98
CA GLN A 122 5.33 5.98 -2.09
C GLN A 122 3.93 6.29 -1.60
N GLU A 123 3.73 6.29 -0.28
CA GLU A 123 2.43 6.57 0.33
C GLU A 123 2.39 7.98 0.89
N TYR A 124 1.38 8.73 0.49
CA TYR A 124 1.03 10.04 1.05
C TYR A 124 -0.30 9.86 1.78
N LEU A 125 -0.31 10.14 3.07
CA LEU A 125 -1.46 9.86 3.93
C LEU A 125 -1.42 10.79 5.15
N ASP A 126 -2.43 10.69 6.00
CA ASP A 126 -2.45 11.44 7.26
C ASP A 126 -1.51 10.76 8.27
N THR A 127 -0.34 11.34 8.47
CA THR A 127 0.68 10.80 9.38
C THR A 127 0.34 11.01 10.86
N GLU A 128 -0.49 11.98 11.19
CA GLU A 128 -1.01 12.14 12.55
C GLU A 128 -1.84 10.92 12.95
N LEU A 129 -2.70 10.46 12.04
CA LEU A 129 -3.51 9.27 12.27
C LEU A 129 -2.64 8.02 12.37
N VAL A 130 -1.62 7.90 11.53
CA VAL A 130 -0.64 6.81 11.61
C VAL A 130 0.00 6.78 12.99
N ARG A 131 0.47 7.93 13.49
CA ARG A 131 1.11 8.01 14.78
C ARG A 131 0.19 7.56 15.90
N SER A 132 -1.03 8.07 15.93
CA SER A 132 -1.96 7.79 17.03
C SER A 132 -2.47 6.35 17.04
N CYS A 133 -2.61 5.73 15.87
CA CYS A 133 -3.20 4.39 15.74
C CYS A 133 -2.17 3.27 15.66
N LEU A 134 -1.01 3.52 15.03
CA LEU A 134 -0.05 2.47 14.72
C LEU A 134 1.23 2.54 15.55
N ILE A 135 1.52 3.66 16.19
CA ILE A 135 2.76 3.85 16.94
C ILE A 135 2.52 4.01 18.44
N GLU A 136 1.55 4.83 18.82
CA GLU A 136 1.24 5.08 20.24
C GLU A 136 0.39 3.98 20.89
#